data_7f0a4116804aee07577c4e6ccee8294a
#
_entry.id   7f0a4116804aee07577c4e6ccee8294a
#
_cell.length_a   1.000
_cell.length_b   1.000
_cell.length_c   1.000
_cell.angle_alpha   90.00
_cell.angle_beta   90.00
_cell.angle_gamma   90.00
#
_symmetry.space_group_name_H-M   'P 1'
#
loop_
_entity.id
_entity.type
_entity.pdbx_description
1 polymer ?
#
loop_
_entity_poly.entity_id
_entity_poly.type
_entity_poly.pdbx_seq_one_letter_code
_entity_poly.pdbx_strand_id
1 'polypeptide(L)'
;MKIDAAVSPADLLTAIRRMWEVSGTKIISIDRTMNRSKGAPVHTVAGRYQPRGWTDWTQGFEFGSAVLQFDATGDERFLALALDRICAEMPVHVTHFGVHDHGFNQISTYGNLRRLVGEGRIAHDSWQMEYFNLALKCSGAVQAHRWTELGGGFGYIQSFNGPHSLFIDTMRTLRVLGVAYKLGHVVKGEGDQVIPLLGRLIAHARTTAKYGVFYGEGRDIYDVRGRTAHEAIFNVANGAFRCVGTQQGYSGFSTWTRGLSWAMCGFAELLEFVEALPAADVAPFGGKDEITAIMEKAAAATCDFFIDHTASDGIPYWDTGAPGMRDLDDPYGRPSQPENDVEPVDSSAAAIGAQGLLRYGAWRQASGREGGERYRQAGLTVLKTLLSDRYLSHDPDHQGLVLHSQYHRPNGWDYVPPGRKNPCGEATMWGDYHLRELALYVQRVAENGPYLTFFAS
;
A
#
# COMPACT_ATOMS: atom_id res chain seq x y z
N MET A 1 1.47 -19.64 5.30
CA MET A 1 0.33 -19.97 4.40
C MET A 1 0.59 -21.21 3.55
N LYS A 2 -0.47 -21.88 3.04
CA LYS A 2 -0.37 -22.99 2.10
C LYS A 2 -0.54 -22.47 0.68
N ILE A 3 0.55 -22.40 -0.07
CA ILE A 3 0.54 -21.88 -1.45
C ILE A 3 -0.14 -22.88 -2.38
N ASP A 4 -1.13 -22.43 -3.14
CA ASP A 4 -1.78 -23.20 -4.21
C ASP A 4 -0.96 -23.04 -5.50
N ALA A 5 -0.10 -24.04 -5.76
CA ALA A 5 0.78 -24.02 -6.93
C ALA A 5 0.03 -24.24 -8.28
N ALA A 6 -1.25 -24.60 -8.22
CA ALA A 6 -2.03 -24.87 -9.44
C ALA A 6 -2.81 -23.64 -9.95
N VAL A 7 -3.06 -22.64 -9.10
CA VAL A 7 -3.85 -21.48 -9.50
C VAL A 7 -3.08 -20.60 -10.49
N SER A 8 -3.71 -20.29 -11.61
CA SER A 8 -3.19 -19.36 -12.62
C SER A 8 -3.98 -18.04 -12.63
N PRO A 9 -3.42 -16.95 -13.18
CA PRO A 9 -4.18 -15.72 -13.38
C PRO A 9 -5.47 -15.91 -14.17
N ALA A 10 -5.47 -16.79 -15.17
CA ALA A 10 -6.63 -17.08 -16.00
C ALA A 10 -7.78 -17.74 -15.21
N ASP A 11 -7.48 -18.60 -14.25
CA ASP A 11 -8.48 -19.25 -13.41
C ASP A 11 -9.27 -18.26 -12.55
N LEU A 12 -8.69 -17.10 -12.25
CA LEU A 12 -9.30 -16.07 -11.41
C LEU A 12 -10.18 -15.08 -12.19
N LEU A 13 -10.13 -15.06 -13.53
CA LEU A 13 -10.82 -14.06 -14.35
C LEU A 13 -12.33 -14.01 -14.09
N THR A 14 -12.99 -15.15 -13.95
CA THR A 14 -14.45 -15.18 -13.70
C THR A 14 -14.79 -14.52 -12.36
N ALA A 15 -14.03 -14.82 -11.31
CA ALA A 15 -14.24 -14.22 -9.99
C ALA A 15 -13.87 -12.73 -9.99
N ILE A 16 -12.82 -12.34 -10.71
CA ILE A 16 -12.43 -10.93 -10.89
C ILE A 16 -13.54 -10.14 -11.60
N ARG A 17 -14.14 -10.67 -12.67
CA ARG A 17 -15.24 -10.00 -13.37
C ARG A 17 -16.45 -9.82 -12.47
N ARG A 18 -16.83 -10.85 -11.70
CA ARG A 18 -17.88 -10.75 -10.69
C ARG A 18 -17.57 -9.68 -9.63
N MET A 19 -16.32 -9.60 -9.16
CA MET A 19 -15.88 -8.56 -8.23
C MET A 19 -16.07 -7.16 -8.84
N TRP A 20 -15.75 -6.94 -10.14
CA TRP A 20 -15.96 -5.65 -10.79
C TRP A 20 -17.45 -5.25 -10.89
N GLU A 21 -18.36 -6.21 -11.14
CA GLU A 21 -19.81 -5.95 -11.14
C GLU A 21 -20.28 -5.43 -9.77
N VAL A 22 -19.88 -6.12 -8.70
CA VAL A 22 -20.21 -5.73 -7.33
C VAL A 22 -19.55 -4.39 -6.97
N SER A 23 -18.28 -4.22 -7.34
CA SER A 23 -17.49 -3.02 -7.08
C SER A 23 -18.13 -1.75 -7.64
N GLY A 24 -18.61 -1.78 -8.88
CA GLY A 24 -19.25 -0.62 -9.50
C GLY A 24 -20.46 -0.14 -8.73
N THR A 25 -21.30 -1.07 -8.25
CA THR A 25 -22.48 -0.75 -7.45
C THR A 25 -22.12 -0.04 -6.14
N LYS A 26 -21.06 -0.54 -5.47
CA LYS A 26 -20.58 0.02 -4.19
C LYS A 26 -19.98 1.41 -4.36
N ILE A 27 -19.18 1.64 -5.42
CA ILE A 27 -18.61 2.97 -5.74
C ILE A 27 -19.74 4.01 -5.89
N ILE A 28 -20.79 3.69 -6.67
CA ILE A 28 -21.93 4.58 -6.86
C ILE A 28 -22.71 4.80 -5.55
N SER A 29 -22.87 3.76 -4.73
CA SER A 29 -23.53 3.87 -3.42
C SER A 29 -22.79 4.83 -2.50
N ILE A 30 -21.45 4.71 -2.41
CA ILE A 30 -20.59 5.59 -1.60
C ILE A 30 -20.72 7.03 -2.11
N ASP A 31 -20.55 7.27 -3.41
CA ASP A 31 -20.59 8.62 -3.98
C ASP A 31 -21.91 9.34 -3.68
N ARG A 32 -23.05 8.62 -3.76
CA ARG A 32 -24.39 9.19 -3.53
C ARG A 32 -24.71 9.47 -2.07
N THR A 33 -24.12 8.72 -1.13
CA THR A 33 -24.55 8.75 0.28
C THR A 33 -23.52 9.35 1.23
N MET A 34 -22.27 9.49 0.81
CA MET A 34 -21.21 10.05 1.65
C MET A 34 -21.45 11.52 1.97
N ASN A 35 -21.44 11.85 3.27
CA ASN A 35 -21.46 13.24 3.69
C ASN A 35 -20.04 13.83 3.71
N ARG A 36 -19.63 14.40 2.59
CA ARG A 36 -18.27 14.91 2.35
C ARG A 36 -17.88 16.08 3.24
N SER A 37 -18.86 16.80 3.83
CA SER A 37 -18.55 17.87 4.78
C SER A 37 -17.98 17.37 6.11
N LYS A 38 -18.03 16.05 6.36
CA LYS A 38 -17.51 15.40 7.56
C LYS A 38 -16.16 14.70 7.33
N GLY A 39 -15.59 14.78 6.13
CA GLY A 39 -14.31 14.16 5.76
C GLY A 39 -14.45 12.98 4.79
N ALA A 40 -13.32 12.33 4.52
CA ALA A 40 -13.20 11.20 3.61
C ALA A 40 -13.74 9.88 4.23
N PRO A 41 -14.25 8.93 3.40
CA PRO A 41 -14.64 7.61 3.88
C PRO A 41 -13.42 6.81 4.34
N VAL A 42 -13.50 6.20 5.52
CA VAL A 42 -12.37 5.48 6.12
C VAL A 42 -12.68 4.00 6.29
N HIS A 43 -13.71 3.66 7.04
CA HIS A 43 -14.13 2.29 7.31
C HIS A 43 -15.65 2.18 7.39
N THR A 44 -16.20 0.99 7.23
CA THR A 44 -17.62 0.77 7.41
C THR A 44 -17.99 0.51 8.87
N VAL A 45 -19.20 0.94 9.23
CA VAL A 45 -19.87 0.65 10.48
C VAL A 45 -21.27 0.17 10.13
N ALA A 46 -21.62 -1.04 10.49
CA ALA A 46 -22.85 -1.70 10.08
C ALA A 46 -23.08 -1.58 8.56
N GLY A 47 -22.04 -1.87 7.78
CA GLY A 47 -22.05 -1.86 6.33
C GLY A 47 -22.02 -0.49 5.64
N ARG A 48 -21.96 0.63 6.38
CA ARG A 48 -21.96 1.99 5.79
C ARG A 48 -20.64 2.70 6.09
N TYR A 49 -19.99 3.26 5.05
CA TYR A 49 -18.78 4.04 5.21
C TYR A 49 -18.98 5.26 6.10
N GLN A 50 -18.12 5.40 7.08
CA GLN A 50 -18.07 6.54 7.99
C GLN A 50 -16.95 7.49 7.59
N PRO A 51 -17.22 8.80 7.52
CA PRO A 51 -16.18 9.81 7.32
C PRO A 51 -15.38 10.01 8.59
N ARG A 52 -14.08 10.26 8.39
CA ARG A 52 -13.20 10.79 9.43
C ARG A 52 -12.38 11.91 8.82
N GLY A 53 -12.56 13.14 9.31
CA GLY A 53 -11.94 14.34 8.80
C GLY A 53 -10.56 14.62 9.38
N TRP A 54 -9.77 13.59 9.69
CA TRP A 54 -8.52 13.86 10.38
C TRP A 54 -7.38 14.19 9.42
N THR A 55 -7.00 13.33 8.55
CA THR A 55 -5.95 13.59 7.57
C THR A 55 -6.44 13.43 6.14
N ASP A 56 -7.63 12.86 5.99
CA ASP A 56 -8.26 12.51 4.70
C ASP A 56 -7.34 11.68 3.78
N TRP A 57 -6.43 10.90 4.39
CA TRP A 57 -5.44 10.09 3.68
C TRP A 57 -6.05 8.98 2.82
N THR A 58 -7.33 8.69 3.02
CA THR A 58 -8.09 7.67 2.29
C THR A 58 -8.86 8.21 1.09
N GLN A 59 -8.94 9.53 0.90
CA GLN A 59 -9.75 10.13 -0.15
C GLN A 59 -9.25 9.78 -1.55
N GLY A 60 -7.94 9.67 -1.73
CA GLY A 60 -7.36 9.20 -2.99
C GLY A 60 -7.73 7.76 -3.32
N PHE A 61 -7.93 6.91 -2.33
CA PHE A 61 -8.42 5.55 -2.55
C PHE A 61 -9.89 5.50 -2.96
N GLU A 62 -10.70 6.40 -2.40
CA GLU A 62 -12.11 6.53 -2.81
C GLU A 62 -12.22 6.83 -4.31
N PHE A 63 -11.61 7.91 -4.75
CA PHE A 63 -11.73 8.35 -6.15
C PHE A 63 -10.89 7.49 -7.09
N GLY A 64 -9.72 7.03 -6.65
CA GLY A 64 -8.90 6.07 -7.36
C GLY A 64 -9.62 4.74 -7.63
N SER A 65 -10.54 4.34 -6.75
CA SER A 65 -11.39 3.16 -6.97
C SER A 65 -12.27 3.30 -8.23
N ALA A 66 -12.80 4.50 -8.49
CA ALA A 66 -13.56 4.76 -9.71
C ALA A 66 -12.65 4.76 -10.96
N VAL A 67 -11.41 5.28 -10.85
CA VAL A 67 -10.43 5.20 -11.95
C VAL A 67 -10.10 3.75 -12.30
N LEU A 68 -9.84 2.90 -11.29
CA LEU A 68 -9.56 1.48 -11.49
C LEU A 68 -10.77 0.71 -12.06
N GLN A 69 -11.99 1.09 -11.65
CA GLN A 69 -13.22 0.52 -12.19
C GLN A 69 -13.37 0.82 -13.69
N PHE A 70 -13.13 2.06 -14.10
CA PHE A 70 -13.08 2.41 -15.52
C PHE A 70 -11.99 1.64 -16.26
N ASP A 71 -10.79 1.58 -15.71
CA ASP A 71 -9.67 0.88 -16.34
C ASP A 71 -9.98 -0.60 -16.61
N ALA A 72 -10.62 -1.27 -15.66
CA ALA A 72 -10.95 -2.69 -15.77
C ALA A 72 -12.13 -2.97 -16.71
N THR A 73 -13.12 -2.07 -16.76
CA THR A 73 -14.42 -2.34 -17.40
C THR A 73 -14.67 -1.52 -18.67
N GLY A 74 -13.97 -0.40 -18.85
CA GLY A 74 -14.24 0.56 -19.93
C GLY A 74 -15.51 1.39 -19.74
N ASP A 75 -16.16 1.34 -18.57
CA ASP A 75 -17.38 2.08 -18.31
C ASP A 75 -17.10 3.55 -18.01
N GLU A 76 -17.36 4.40 -19.00
CA GLU A 76 -17.10 5.86 -18.97
C GLU A 76 -17.78 6.60 -17.81
N ARG A 77 -18.85 6.05 -17.23
CA ARG A 77 -19.51 6.66 -16.07
C ARG A 77 -18.55 6.78 -14.88
N PHE A 78 -17.67 5.79 -14.69
CA PHE A 78 -16.69 5.81 -13.61
C PHE A 78 -15.53 6.77 -13.88
N LEU A 79 -15.12 6.94 -15.14
CA LEU A 79 -14.14 7.97 -15.52
C LEU A 79 -14.70 9.37 -15.28
N ALA A 80 -15.91 9.64 -15.72
CA ALA A 80 -16.58 10.93 -15.52
C ALA A 80 -16.72 11.26 -14.02
N LEU A 81 -17.17 10.29 -13.21
CA LEU A 81 -17.25 10.41 -11.75
C LEU A 81 -15.88 10.72 -11.14
N ALA A 82 -14.85 9.96 -11.51
CA ALA A 82 -13.52 10.14 -10.98
C ALA A 82 -12.94 11.52 -11.30
N LEU A 83 -13.06 11.96 -12.56
CA LEU A 83 -12.56 13.28 -12.99
C LEU A 83 -13.26 14.41 -12.24
N ASP A 84 -14.58 14.37 -12.13
CA ASP A 84 -15.35 15.37 -11.38
C ASP A 84 -14.88 15.48 -9.93
N ARG A 85 -14.79 14.34 -9.22
CA ARG A 85 -14.39 14.29 -7.82
C ARG A 85 -12.93 14.65 -7.59
N ILE A 86 -12.04 14.15 -8.43
CA ILE A 86 -10.60 14.44 -8.32
C ILE A 86 -10.34 15.93 -8.54
N CYS A 87 -10.96 16.55 -9.55
CA CYS A 87 -10.80 17.98 -9.80
C CYS A 87 -11.38 18.84 -8.67
N ALA A 88 -12.50 18.44 -8.08
CA ALA A 88 -13.15 19.21 -7.02
C ALA A 88 -12.49 19.08 -5.64
N GLU A 89 -12.05 17.87 -5.28
CA GLU A 89 -11.76 17.55 -3.89
C GLU A 89 -10.26 17.23 -3.63
N MET A 90 -9.50 16.73 -4.63
CA MET A 90 -8.10 16.35 -4.41
C MET A 90 -7.08 17.50 -4.37
N PRO A 91 -7.32 18.73 -4.89
CA PRO A 91 -6.30 19.78 -4.85
C PRO A 91 -5.79 20.14 -3.46
N VAL A 92 -6.63 20.05 -2.43
CA VAL A 92 -6.23 20.35 -1.04
C VAL A 92 -5.15 19.38 -0.52
N HIS A 93 -5.13 18.14 -1.04
CA HIS A 93 -4.16 17.12 -0.65
C HIS A 93 -2.81 17.25 -1.36
N VAL A 94 -2.74 18.02 -2.45
CA VAL A 94 -1.50 18.21 -3.22
C VAL A 94 -0.42 18.88 -2.38
N THR A 95 -0.81 19.78 -1.49
CA THR A 95 0.10 20.56 -0.65
C THR A 95 -0.10 20.34 0.85
N HIS A 96 -0.62 19.20 1.27
CA HIS A 96 -0.89 18.92 2.68
C HIS A 96 0.41 18.65 3.46
N PHE A 97 0.95 19.64 4.14
CA PHE A 97 2.21 19.55 4.90
C PHE A 97 2.16 18.59 6.11
N GLY A 98 0.99 18.30 6.65
CA GLY A 98 0.80 17.59 7.91
C GLY A 98 1.02 16.08 7.84
N VAL A 99 1.10 15.50 6.64
CA VAL A 99 1.07 14.05 6.43
C VAL A 99 2.19 13.56 5.51
N HIS A 100 2.45 12.26 5.57
CA HIS A 100 3.38 11.54 4.67
C HIS A 100 2.65 10.72 3.59
N ASP A 101 1.33 10.86 3.48
CA ASP A 101 0.43 10.00 2.69
C ASP A 101 0.27 10.44 1.22
N HIS A 102 1.11 11.36 0.73
CA HIS A 102 1.01 11.91 -0.63
C HIS A 102 0.97 10.84 -1.71
N GLY A 103 1.79 9.79 -1.57
CA GLY A 103 1.81 8.69 -2.52
C GLY A 103 0.54 7.82 -2.47
N PHE A 104 -0.19 7.79 -1.36
CA PHE A 104 -1.50 7.15 -1.30
C PHE A 104 -2.55 7.97 -2.05
N ASN A 105 -2.67 9.25 -1.73
CA ASN A 105 -3.67 10.12 -2.34
C ASN A 105 -3.40 10.41 -3.82
N GLN A 106 -2.18 10.80 -4.16
CA GLN A 106 -1.91 11.36 -5.49
C GLN A 106 -1.60 10.29 -6.55
N ILE A 107 -0.96 9.19 -6.18
CA ILE A 107 -0.71 8.10 -7.13
C ILE A 107 -2.00 7.35 -7.44
N SER A 108 -2.88 7.18 -6.46
CA SER A 108 -4.17 6.53 -6.67
C SER A 108 -5.12 7.34 -7.56
N THR A 109 -4.94 8.65 -7.64
CA THR A 109 -5.77 9.57 -8.44
C THR A 109 -5.03 10.08 -9.68
N TYR A 110 -4.30 11.17 -9.57
CA TYR A 110 -3.56 11.76 -10.69
C TYR A 110 -2.55 10.80 -11.32
N GLY A 111 -1.92 9.94 -10.52
CA GLY A 111 -1.00 8.92 -11.03
C GLY A 111 -1.69 7.91 -11.93
N ASN A 112 -2.87 7.40 -11.52
CA ASN A 112 -3.67 6.49 -12.35
C ASN A 112 -4.21 7.19 -13.61
N LEU A 113 -4.73 8.42 -13.52
CA LEU A 113 -5.21 9.17 -14.68
C LEU A 113 -4.08 9.42 -15.67
N ARG A 114 -2.91 9.89 -15.20
CA ARG A 114 -1.73 10.06 -16.04
C ARG A 114 -1.33 8.76 -16.75
N ARG A 115 -1.32 7.64 -16.02
CA ARG A 115 -1.02 6.33 -16.59
C ARG A 115 -1.99 5.95 -17.70
N LEU A 116 -3.29 6.15 -17.50
CA LEU A 116 -4.32 5.83 -18.49
C LEU A 116 -4.21 6.70 -19.76
N VAL A 117 -3.83 7.97 -19.62
CA VAL A 117 -3.50 8.81 -20.79
C VAL A 117 -2.27 8.27 -21.52
N GLY A 118 -1.21 7.92 -20.79
CA GLY A 118 0.01 7.33 -21.37
C GLY A 118 -0.22 5.96 -22.05
N GLU A 119 -1.19 5.19 -21.58
CA GLU A 119 -1.61 3.91 -22.17
C GLU A 119 -2.62 4.10 -23.33
N GLY A 120 -3.03 5.33 -23.65
CA GLY A 120 -4.02 5.62 -24.69
C GLY A 120 -5.45 5.20 -24.35
N ARG A 121 -5.73 4.92 -23.06
CA ARG A 121 -7.06 4.55 -22.57
C ARG A 121 -7.97 5.77 -22.35
N ILE A 122 -7.38 6.92 -22.12
CA ILE A 122 -8.03 8.23 -22.04
C ILE A 122 -7.43 9.10 -23.15
N ALA A 123 -8.26 9.88 -23.85
CA ALA A 123 -7.80 10.80 -24.87
C ALA A 123 -6.81 11.80 -24.27
N HIS A 124 -5.72 12.06 -25.02
CA HIS A 124 -4.72 13.01 -24.58
C HIS A 124 -5.27 14.44 -24.69
N ASP A 125 -5.33 15.13 -23.56
CA ASP A 125 -5.54 16.57 -23.45
C ASP A 125 -4.33 17.21 -22.78
N SER A 126 -3.68 18.17 -23.45
CA SER A 126 -2.42 18.76 -22.99
C SER A 126 -2.56 19.47 -21.64
N TRP A 127 -3.66 20.20 -21.44
CA TRP A 127 -3.92 20.91 -20.18
C TRP A 127 -4.16 19.95 -19.04
N GLN A 128 -4.95 18.93 -19.30
CA GLN A 128 -5.28 17.91 -18.31
C GLN A 128 -4.03 17.11 -17.90
N MET A 129 -3.17 16.74 -18.87
CA MET A 129 -1.92 16.05 -18.58
C MET A 129 -0.97 16.93 -17.76
N GLU A 130 -0.80 18.21 -18.12
CA GLU A 130 0.04 19.14 -17.35
C GLU A 130 -0.52 19.40 -15.94
N TYR A 131 -1.84 19.42 -15.79
CA TYR A 131 -2.47 19.51 -14.46
C TYR A 131 -2.14 18.28 -13.61
N PHE A 132 -2.22 17.07 -14.15
CA PHE A 132 -1.85 15.86 -13.43
C PHE A 132 -0.35 15.84 -13.10
N ASN A 133 0.50 16.22 -14.04
CA ASN A 133 1.93 16.32 -13.85
C ASN A 133 2.28 17.35 -12.76
N LEU A 134 1.63 18.51 -12.75
CA LEU A 134 1.85 19.55 -11.73
C LEU A 134 1.44 19.06 -10.35
N ALA A 135 0.28 18.42 -10.21
CA ALA A 135 -0.17 17.87 -8.93
C ALA A 135 0.83 16.85 -8.37
N LEU A 136 1.34 15.95 -9.21
CA LEU A 136 2.34 14.95 -8.82
C LEU A 136 3.69 15.59 -8.46
N LYS A 137 4.15 16.58 -9.22
CA LYS A 137 5.37 17.35 -8.93
C LYS A 137 5.28 18.08 -7.59
N CYS A 138 4.18 18.80 -7.36
CA CYS A 138 3.95 19.52 -6.10
C CYS A 138 3.90 18.58 -4.90
N SER A 139 3.15 17.48 -5.01
CA SER A 139 3.05 16.49 -3.93
C SER A 139 4.38 15.81 -3.64
N GLY A 140 5.17 15.47 -4.67
CA GLY A 140 6.52 14.96 -4.50
C GLY A 140 7.43 15.96 -3.78
N ALA A 141 7.33 17.25 -4.11
CA ALA A 141 8.08 18.30 -3.45
C ALA A 141 7.70 18.45 -1.97
N VAL A 142 6.39 18.48 -1.66
CA VAL A 142 5.88 18.59 -0.29
C VAL A 142 6.31 17.39 0.56
N GLN A 143 6.15 16.19 0.05
CA GLN A 143 6.58 14.98 0.76
C GLN A 143 8.10 14.96 0.96
N ALA A 144 8.88 15.33 -0.06
CA ALA A 144 10.32 15.41 0.05
C ALA A 144 10.77 16.46 1.08
N HIS A 145 10.04 17.55 1.25
CA HIS A 145 10.37 18.59 2.22
C HIS A 145 10.19 18.15 3.69
N ARG A 146 9.32 17.18 3.95
CA ARG A 146 9.13 16.56 5.30
C ARG A 146 10.29 15.63 5.63
N TRP A 147 11.45 16.17 5.92
CA TRP A 147 12.70 15.42 5.98
C TRP A 147 13.42 15.52 7.30
N THR A 148 13.91 14.39 7.80
CA THR A 148 14.90 14.32 8.87
C THR A 148 16.18 13.67 8.33
N GLU A 149 17.28 14.42 8.40
CA GLU A 149 18.60 13.95 8.00
C GLU A 149 19.26 13.20 9.17
N LEU A 150 19.84 12.03 8.89
CA LEU A 150 20.59 11.23 9.87
C LEU A 150 22.09 11.20 9.59
N GLY A 151 22.52 11.72 8.42
CA GLY A 151 23.89 11.63 7.95
C GLY A 151 24.26 10.27 7.36
N GLY A 152 25.43 10.18 6.71
CA GLY A 152 25.93 8.93 6.15
C GLY A 152 25.06 8.31 5.05
N GLY A 153 24.28 9.10 4.35
CA GLY A 153 23.35 8.63 3.32
C GLY A 153 22.02 8.07 3.88
N PHE A 154 21.74 8.28 5.17
CA PHE A 154 20.49 7.93 5.82
C PHE A 154 19.66 9.19 6.11
N GLY A 155 18.38 9.04 6.09
CA GLY A 155 17.38 10.07 6.38
C GLY A 155 15.99 9.53 6.03
N TYR A 156 14.95 10.25 6.42
CA TYR A 156 13.59 9.76 6.19
C TYR A 156 12.57 10.88 6.05
N ILE A 157 11.49 10.56 5.34
CA ILE A 157 10.26 11.34 5.33
C ILE A 157 9.60 11.21 6.70
N GLN A 158 9.34 12.33 7.34
CA GLN A 158 8.71 12.40 8.66
C GLN A 158 7.27 11.87 8.60
N SER A 159 6.89 10.99 9.52
CA SER A 159 5.50 10.65 9.73
C SER A 159 4.71 11.84 10.27
N PHE A 160 3.39 11.71 10.43
CA PHE A 160 2.61 12.77 11.07
C PHE A 160 2.93 12.95 12.57
N ASN A 161 3.63 12.00 13.20
CA ASN A 161 4.14 12.16 14.57
C ASN A 161 5.26 13.21 14.69
N GLY A 162 5.83 13.61 13.57
CA GLY A 162 6.84 14.67 13.53
C GLY A 162 8.25 14.16 13.21
N PRO A 163 9.25 15.03 13.44
CA PRO A 163 10.59 14.84 12.91
C PRO A 163 11.38 13.68 13.53
N HIS A 164 10.94 13.14 14.65
CA HIS A 164 11.59 12.00 15.32
C HIS A 164 11.10 10.63 14.81
N SER A 165 10.09 10.60 13.94
CA SER A 165 9.31 9.40 13.65
C SER A 165 9.37 9.02 12.16
N LEU A 166 9.77 7.79 11.90
CA LEU A 166 9.71 7.11 10.61
C LEU A 166 8.68 5.99 10.69
N PHE A 167 7.65 6.02 9.84
CA PHE A 167 6.67 4.94 9.71
C PHE A 167 7.00 4.01 8.54
N ILE A 168 6.75 2.72 8.74
CA ILE A 168 6.98 1.67 7.75
C ILE A 168 6.12 1.82 6.49
N ASP A 169 4.90 2.34 6.63
CA ASP A 169 3.93 2.53 5.54
C ASP A 169 4.36 3.60 4.53
N THR A 170 5.24 4.53 4.94
CA THR A 170 5.84 5.53 4.05
C THR A 170 6.56 4.88 2.86
N MET A 171 7.02 3.63 2.99
CA MET A 171 7.62 2.90 1.87
C MET A 171 6.72 2.87 0.63
N ARG A 172 5.41 2.66 0.80
CA ARG A 172 4.49 2.67 -0.33
C ARG A 172 4.22 4.08 -0.87
N THR A 173 4.32 5.11 -0.06
CA THR A 173 4.07 6.48 -0.48
C THR A 173 5.24 7.10 -1.27
N LEU A 174 6.44 6.53 -1.21
CA LEU A 174 7.62 7.01 -1.94
C LEU A 174 7.44 7.05 -3.46
N ARG A 175 6.44 6.34 -3.99
CA ARG A 175 6.10 6.38 -5.41
C ARG A 175 5.95 7.80 -5.97
N VAL A 176 5.40 8.73 -5.17
CA VAL A 176 5.22 10.10 -5.63
C VAL A 176 6.55 10.83 -5.83
N LEU A 177 7.60 10.53 -5.03
CA LEU A 177 8.94 11.07 -5.25
C LEU A 177 9.54 10.52 -6.55
N GLY A 178 9.38 9.20 -6.78
CA GLY A 178 9.85 8.55 -8.00
C GLY A 178 9.18 9.11 -9.27
N VAL A 179 7.87 9.32 -9.22
CA VAL A 179 7.12 9.92 -10.33
C VAL A 179 7.51 11.37 -10.54
N ALA A 180 7.58 12.18 -9.48
CA ALA A 180 8.01 13.59 -9.59
C ALA A 180 9.43 13.71 -10.15
N TYR A 181 10.36 12.82 -9.76
CA TYR A 181 11.70 12.72 -10.32
C TYR A 181 11.65 12.43 -11.83
N LYS A 182 10.92 11.42 -12.25
CA LYS A 182 10.77 11.07 -13.68
C LYS A 182 10.11 12.19 -14.52
N LEU A 183 9.27 13.02 -13.90
CA LEU A 183 8.69 14.21 -14.50
C LEU A 183 9.69 15.38 -14.58
N GLY A 184 10.95 15.16 -14.21
CA GLY A 184 12.01 16.18 -14.26
C GLY A 184 11.84 17.31 -13.25
N HIS A 185 11.11 17.06 -12.15
CA HIS A 185 10.88 18.11 -11.15
C HIS A 185 12.14 18.43 -10.36
N VAL A 186 12.48 19.70 -10.25
CA VAL A 186 13.58 20.23 -9.43
C VAL A 186 13.01 20.98 -8.25
N VAL A 187 13.22 20.42 -7.06
CA VAL A 187 12.79 21.05 -5.80
C VAL A 187 13.93 21.93 -5.29
N LYS A 188 13.63 23.20 -5.03
CA LYS A 188 14.56 24.16 -4.44
C LYS A 188 14.16 24.45 -2.99
N GLY A 189 15.14 24.48 -2.10
CA GLY A 189 15.04 24.91 -0.73
C GLY A 189 15.65 26.30 -0.52
N GLU A 190 15.92 26.62 0.74
CA GLU A 190 16.58 27.87 1.12
C GLU A 190 17.92 28.06 0.41
N GLY A 191 18.20 29.30 -0.02
CA GLY A 191 19.43 29.62 -0.73
C GLY A 191 19.59 28.89 -2.07
N ASP A 192 18.49 28.58 -2.75
CA ASP A 192 18.46 27.84 -4.03
C ASP A 192 19.07 26.44 -3.98
N GLN A 193 19.26 25.88 -2.80
CA GLN A 193 19.76 24.51 -2.68
C GLN A 193 18.79 23.51 -3.32
N VAL A 194 19.31 22.60 -4.13
CA VAL A 194 18.51 21.54 -4.74
C VAL A 194 18.25 20.44 -3.75
N ILE A 195 16.97 20.12 -3.54
CA ILE A 195 16.53 18.97 -2.76
C ILE A 195 16.44 17.77 -3.70
N PRO A 196 17.28 16.72 -3.50
CA PRO A 196 17.34 15.58 -4.41
C PRO A 196 16.20 14.61 -4.16
N LEU A 197 15.14 14.63 -4.98
CA LEU A 197 13.99 13.73 -4.87
C LEU A 197 14.41 12.26 -4.86
N LEU A 198 15.21 11.85 -5.83
CA LEU A 198 15.72 10.48 -5.92
C LEU A 198 16.62 10.13 -4.72
N GLY A 199 17.49 11.04 -4.30
CA GLY A 199 18.34 10.85 -3.13
C GLY A 199 17.53 10.65 -1.85
N ARG A 200 16.47 11.44 -1.63
CA ARG A 200 15.58 11.28 -0.46
C ARG A 200 14.77 9.99 -0.52
N LEU A 201 14.31 9.58 -1.69
CA LEU A 201 13.67 8.27 -1.89
C LEU A 201 14.61 7.13 -1.49
N ILE A 202 15.84 7.12 -2.01
CA ILE A 202 16.82 6.06 -1.73
C ILE A 202 17.22 6.07 -0.26
N ALA A 203 17.51 7.25 0.31
CA ALA A 203 17.89 7.37 1.72
C ALA A 203 16.77 6.90 2.65
N HIS A 204 15.50 7.24 2.37
CA HIS A 204 14.36 6.73 3.14
C HIS A 204 14.24 5.20 3.06
N ALA A 205 14.35 4.63 1.86
CA ALA A 205 14.28 3.18 1.67
C ALA A 205 15.42 2.45 2.43
N ARG A 206 16.64 2.98 2.40
CA ARG A 206 17.79 2.48 3.19
C ARG A 206 17.53 2.56 4.68
N THR A 207 17.01 3.69 5.15
CA THR A 207 16.72 3.91 6.57
C THR A 207 15.63 2.96 7.05
N THR A 208 14.59 2.78 6.27
CA THR A 208 13.51 1.82 6.59
C THR A 208 14.02 0.39 6.57
N ALA A 209 14.82 -0.01 5.57
CA ALA A 209 15.42 -1.34 5.52
C ALA A 209 16.31 -1.62 6.76
N LYS A 210 17.06 -0.62 7.22
CA LYS A 210 17.99 -0.77 8.35
C LYS A 210 17.27 -0.79 9.70
N TYR A 211 16.28 0.07 9.91
CA TYR A 211 15.70 0.29 11.25
C TYR A 211 14.28 -0.25 11.39
N GLY A 212 13.52 -0.33 10.30
CA GLY A 212 12.15 -0.83 10.28
C GLY A 212 12.04 -2.33 10.02
N VAL A 213 13.01 -2.95 9.32
CA VAL A 213 13.02 -4.38 8.99
C VAL A 213 14.07 -5.12 9.84
N PHE A 214 13.72 -6.31 10.31
CA PHE A 214 14.60 -7.21 11.07
C PHE A 214 15.06 -8.36 10.17
N TYR A 215 16.27 -8.89 10.43
CA TYR A 215 16.88 -9.88 9.53
C TYR A 215 17.32 -11.17 10.21
N GLY A 216 17.14 -11.31 11.54
CA GLY A 216 17.62 -12.46 12.30
C GLY A 216 19.16 -12.46 12.46
N GLU A 217 19.77 -11.27 12.45
CA GLU A 217 21.23 -11.09 12.49
C GLU A 217 21.74 -10.67 13.89
N GLY A 218 20.89 -10.80 14.91
CA GLY A 218 21.26 -10.56 16.30
C GLY A 218 21.16 -9.10 16.74
N ARG A 219 20.32 -8.30 16.13
CA ARG A 219 20.06 -6.91 16.52
C ARG A 219 19.58 -6.79 17.96
N ASP A 220 18.67 -7.67 18.37
CA ASP A 220 18.13 -7.83 19.71
C ASP A 220 17.48 -9.22 19.88
N ILE A 221 16.96 -9.52 21.07
CA ILE A 221 16.31 -10.83 21.34
C ILE A 221 15.00 -11.03 20.57
N TYR A 222 14.46 -9.99 19.95
CA TYR A 222 13.24 -10.00 19.12
C TYR A 222 13.54 -9.97 17.62
N ASP A 223 14.82 -10.13 17.24
CA ASP A 223 15.29 -10.08 15.86
C ASP A 223 14.90 -11.37 15.11
N VAL A 224 13.67 -11.37 14.59
CA VAL A 224 13.16 -12.43 13.72
C VAL A 224 13.19 -11.93 12.28
N ARG A 225 13.81 -12.70 11.38
CA ARG A 225 13.95 -12.34 9.97
C ARG A 225 12.60 -12.02 9.32
N GLY A 226 12.49 -10.84 8.73
CA GLY A 226 11.32 -10.35 8.02
C GLY A 226 10.27 -9.67 8.90
N ARG A 227 10.39 -9.72 10.23
CA ARG A 227 9.58 -8.91 11.13
C ARG A 227 9.76 -7.43 10.79
N THR A 228 8.70 -6.64 10.92
CA THR A 228 8.75 -5.19 10.75
C THR A 228 8.28 -4.47 12.00
N ALA A 229 8.94 -3.36 12.34
CA ALA A 229 8.41 -2.38 13.29
C ALA A 229 7.51 -1.38 12.55
N HIS A 230 6.41 -0.98 13.17
CA HIS A 230 5.57 0.07 12.60
C HIS A 230 6.31 1.42 12.57
N GLU A 231 7.01 1.75 13.64
CA GLU A 231 7.69 3.03 13.81
C GLU A 231 9.13 2.83 14.25
N ALA A 232 10.05 3.59 13.66
CA ALA A 232 11.41 3.77 14.15
C ALA A 232 11.56 5.19 14.68
N ILE A 233 12.07 5.32 15.93
CA ILE A 233 12.16 6.59 16.65
C ILE A 233 13.62 7.01 16.76
N PHE A 234 13.89 8.28 16.43
CA PHE A 234 15.22 8.88 16.43
C PHE A 234 15.33 10.08 17.36
N ASN A 235 16.53 10.35 17.82
CA ASN A 235 16.86 11.60 18.48
C ASN A 235 17.15 12.67 17.42
N VAL A 236 16.29 13.68 17.33
CA VAL A 236 16.39 14.74 16.30
C VAL A 236 17.65 15.59 16.44
N ALA A 237 18.23 15.67 17.64
CA ALA A 237 19.39 16.52 17.90
C ALA A 237 20.71 15.94 17.34
N ASN A 238 20.81 14.60 17.22
CA ASN A 238 22.03 13.93 16.79
C ASN A 238 21.83 12.77 15.81
N GLY A 239 20.59 12.53 15.36
CA GLY A 239 20.25 11.46 14.44
C GLY A 239 20.33 10.03 15.01
N ALA A 240 20.61 9.86 16.32
CA ALA A 240 20.75 8.54 16.91
C ALA A 240 19.41 7.79 16.97
N PHE A 241 19.41 6.51 16.54
CA PHE A 241 18.27 5.62 16.73
C PHE A 241 18.02 5.39 18.23
N ARG A 242 16.77 5.48 18.64
CA ARG A 242 16.37 5.29 20.05
C ARG A 242 15.71 3.94 20.28
N CYS A 243 14.63 3.66 19.59
CA CYS A 243 13.85 2.45 19.77
C CYS A 243 12.89 2.25 18.59
N VAL A 244 12.28 1.08 18.55
CA VAL A 244 11.08 0.83 17.75
C VAL A 244 9.83 1.20 18.54
N GLY A 245 8.78 1.59 17.85
CA GLY A 245 7.46 1.92 18.39
C GLY A 245 6.35 1.38 17.52
N THR A 246 5.13 1.61 17.97
CA THR A 246 3.93 1.32 17.18
C THR A 246 2.78 2.23 17.60
N GLN A 247 1.90 2.54 16.67
CA GLN A 247 0.62 3.17 16.94
C GLN A 247 -0.53 2.25 16.55
N GLN A 248 -0.43 1.58 15.41
CA GLN A 248 -1.49 0.74 14.86
C GLN A 248 -1.29 -0.75 15.15
N GLY A 249 -0.09 -1.20 15.52
CA GLY A 249 0.21 -2.56 15.94
C GLY A 249 0.05 -2.76 17.45
N TYR A 250 0.22 -4.00 17.89
CA TYR A 250 0.16 -4.36 19.30
C TYR A 250 1.36 -3.85 20.10
N SER A 251 2.57 -4.03 19.56
CA SER A 251 3.79 -3.55 20.21
C SER A 251 4.87 -3.22 19.18
N GLY A 252 5.92 -2.47 19.60
CA GLY A 252 7.10 -2.23 18.76
C GLY A 252 7.90 -3.50 18.45
N PHE A 253 7.66 -4.59 19.18
CA PHE A 253 8.36 -5.87 19.03
C PHE A 253 7.51 -6.97 18.37
N SER A 254 6.27 -6.66 18.00
CA SER A 254 5.42 -7.50 17.14
C SER A 254 5.34 -6.93 15.74
N THR A 255 4.63 -7.60 14.85
CA THR A 255 4.44 -7.12 13.48
C THR A 255 2.97 -6.83 13.22
N TRP A 256 2.66 -5.54 13.10
CA TRP A 256 1.41 -5.08 12.51
C TRP A 256 1.40 -5.47 11.02
N THR A 257 0.51 -6.39 10.65
CA THR A 257 0.58 -7.08 9.35
C THR A 257 0.29 -6.17 8.16
N ARG A 258 -0.52 -5.13 8.35
CA ARG A 258 -0.72 -4.12 7.31
C ARG A 258 0.54 -3.26 7.09
N GLY A 259 1.28 -2.93 8.15
CA GLY A 259 2.58 -2.26 8.03
C GLY A 259 3.61 -3.11 7.29
N LEU A 260 3.66 -4.41 7.59
CA LEU A 260 4.45 -5.39 6.84
C LEU A 260 4.08 -5.38 5.35
N SER A 261 2.78 -5.40 5.04
CA SER A 261 2.28 -5.41 3.66
C SER A 261 2.63 -4.12 2.91
N TRP A 262 2.62 -2.97 3.57
CA TRP A 262 3.09 -1.71 2.99
C TRP A 262 4.59 -1.76 2.64
N ALA A 263 5.41 -2.33 3.51
CA ALA A 263 6.83 -2.52 3.24
C ALA A 263 7.07 -3.45 2.04
N MET A 264 6.41 -4.62 2.03
CA MET A 264 6.49 -5.59 0.92
C MET A 264 6.18 -4.92 -0.42
N CYS A 265 5.05 -4.22 -0.49
CA CYS A 265 4.60 -3.58 -1.72
C CYS A 265 5.52 -2.40 -2.11
N GLY A 266 5.94 -1.59 -1.15
CA GLY A 266 6.83 -0.46 -1.37
C GLY A 266 8.22 -0.88 -1.85
N PHE A 267 8.86 -1.86 -1.21
CA PHE A 267 10.17 -2.36 -1.66
C PHE A 267 10.09 -3.02 -3.04
N ALA A 268 9.03 -3.81 -3.32
CA ALA A 268 8.86 -4.44 -4.61
C ALA A 268 8.70 -3.40 -5.75
N GLU A 269 7.88 -2.37 -5.57
CA GLU A 269 7.74 -1.30 -6.56
C GLU A 269 9.00 -0.46 -6.72
N LEU A 270 9.76 -0.22 -5.66
CA LEU A 270 11.02 0.51 -5.77
C LEU A 270 12.12 -0.31 -6.47
N LEU A 271 12.11 -1.64 -6.34
CA LEU A 271 12.98 -2.51 -7.15
C LEU A 271 12.66 -2.36 -8.65
N GLU A 272 11.37 -2.38 -9.03
CA GLU A 272 10.94 -2.12 -10.41
C GLU A 272 11.39 -0.73 -10.89
N PHE A 273 11.26 0.28 -10.03
CA PHE A 273 11.65 1.66 -10.34
C PHE A 273 13.15 1.80 -10.56
N VAL A 274 13.98 1.29 -9.63
CA VAL A 274 15.45 1.36 -9.72
C VAL A 274 15.95 0.59 -10.94
N GLU A 275 15.34 -0.55 -11.26
CA GLU A 275 15.70 -1.33 -12.46
C GLU A 275 15.50 -0.52 -13.74
N ALA A 276 14.45 0.28 -13.81
CA ALA A 276 14.13 1.11 -14.97
C ALA A 276 14.96 2.41 -15.06
N LEU A 277 15.75 2.76 -14.03
CA LEU A 277 16.58 3.98 -14.04
C LEU A 277 17.90 3.79 -14.79
N PRO A 278 18.43 4.82 -15.46
CA PRO A 278 19.81 4.85 -15.92
C PRO A 278 20.80 4.67 -14.76
N ALA A 279 21.88 3.91 -14.96
CA ALA A 279 22.89 3.70 -13.92
C ALA A 279 23.52 5.02 -13.42
N ALA A 280 23.66 6.01 -14.31
CA ALA A 280 24.19 7.33 -13.97
C ALA A 280 23.33 8.08 -12.93
N ASP A 281 22.02 7.91 -12.94
CA ASP A 281 21.10 8.60 -12.02
C ASP A 281 21.30 8.14 -10.57
N VAL A 282 21.61 6.87 -10.37
CA VAL A 282 21.77 6.25 -9.05
C VAL A 282 23.24 6.18 -8.58
N ALA A 283 24.20 6.47 -9.47
CA ALA A 283 25.62 6.43 -9.14
C ALA A 283 26.01 7.32 -7.93
N PRO A 284 25.47 8.55 -7.77
CA PRO A 284 25.76 9.40 -6.61
C PRO A 284 25.30 8.80 -5.27
N PHE A 285 24.41 7.82 -5.31
CA PHE A 285 23.77 7.22 -4.13
C PHE A 285 24.28 5.79 -3.85
N GLY A 286 25.45 5.39 -4.36
CA GLY A 286 26.09 4.08 -4.13
C GLY A 286 25.93 3.11 -5.30
N GLY A 287 25.23 3.53 -6.37
CA GLY A 287 25.06 2.73 -7.58
C GLY A 287 23.91 1.71 -7.49
N LYS A 288 23.56 1.17 -8.65
CA LYS A 288 22.38 0.33 -8.85
C LYS A 288 22.46 -0.97 -8.04
N ASP A 289 23.63 -1.60 -8.05
CA ASP A 289 23.82 -2.92 -7.41
C ASP A 289 23.65 -2.85 -5.88
N GLU A 290 24.25 -1.85 -5.23
CA GLU A 290 24.12 -1.67 -3.77
C GLU A 290 22.68 -1.36 -3.38
N ILE A 291 22.04 -0.42 -4.09
CA ILE A 291 20.66 -0.02 -3.82
C ILE A 291 19.71 -1.21 -4.01
N THR A 292 19.87 -1.95 -5.11
CA THR A 292 19.08 -3.15 -5.40
C THR A 292 19.28 -4.22 -4.33
N ALA A 293 20.51 -4.47 -3.90
CA ALA A 293 20.80 -5.48 -2.88
C ALA A 293 20.13 -5.17 -1.54
N ILE A 294 20.13 -3.89 -1.12
CA ILE A 294 19.46 -3.46 0.12
C ILE A 294 17.93 -3.65 0.01
N MET A 295 17.34 -3.20 -1.08
CA MET A 295 15.89 -3.30 -1.27
C MET A 295 15.43 -4.74 -1.46
N GLU A 296 16.21 -5.57 -2.18
CA GLU A 296 15.92 -6.98 -2.37
C GLU A 296 16.00 -7.77 -1.06
N LYS A 297 17.02 -7.50 -0.23
CA LYS A 297 17.13 -8.11 1.11
C LYS A 297 15.88 -7.83 1.94
N ALA A 298 15.39 -6.60 1.93
CA ALA A 298 14.19 -6.20 2.67
C ALA A 298 12.92 -6.82 2.08
N ALA A 299 12.76 -6.79 0.76
CA ALA A 299 11.62 -7.40 0.07
C ALA A 299 11.54 -8.91 0.31
N ALA A 300 12.69 -9.63 0.17
CA ALA A 300 12.76 -11.06 0.42
C ALA A 300 12.38 -11.40 1.87
N ALA A 301 12.99 -10.71 2.85
CA ALA A 301 12.75 -10.98 4.25
C ALA A 301 11.27 -10.75 4.63
N THR A 302 10.68 -9.63 4.20
CA THR A 302 9.29 -9.29 4.52
C THR A 302 8.28 -10.19 3.82
N CYS A 303 8.52 -10.54 2.56
CA CYS A 303 7.67 -11.48 1.82
C CYS A 303 7.71 -12.89 2.41
N ASP A 304 8.90 -13.39 2.79
CA ASP A 304 9.03 -14.69 3.46
C ASP A 304 8.28 -14.69 4.81
N PHE A 305 8.46 -13.64 5.61
CA PHE A 305 7.79 -13.52 6.90
C PHE A 305 6.25 -13.50 6.73
N PHE A 306 5.74 -12.80 5.73
CA PHE A 306 4.31 -12.81 5.43
C PHE A 306 3.81 -14.23 5.12
N ILE A 307 4.52 -14.96 4.24
CA ILE A 307 4.16 -16.34 3.89
C ILE A 307 4.16 -17.24 5.12
N ASP A 308 5.14 -17.11 6.00
CA ASP A 308 5.35 -17.99 7.15
C ASP A 308 4.40 -17.66 8.34
N HIS A 309 3.95 -16.39 8.44
CA HIS A 309 3.13 -15.90 9.58
C HIS A 309 1.72 -15.45 9.17
N THR A 310 1.19 -16.05 8.12
CA THR A 310 -0.19 -15.83 7.64
C THR A 310 -0.95 -17.15 7.70
N ALA A 311 -2.25 -17.11 7.96
CA ALA A 311 -3.12 -18.28 7.98
C ALA A 311 -3.00 -19.09 6.67
N SER A 312 -3.36 -20.37 6.69
CA SER A 312 -3.08 -21.28 5.58
C SER A 312 -3.72 -20.85 4.25
N ASP A 313 -4.77 -20.03 4.29
CA ASP A 313 -5.48 -19.44 3.15
C ASP A 313 -4.92 -18.07 2.70
N GLY A 314 -3.88 -17.57 3.36
CA GLY A 314 -3.18 -16.33 3.00
C GLY A 314 -3.74 -15.05 3.59
N ILE A 315 -4.69 -15.12 4.52
CA ILE A 315 -5.20 -13.94 5.22
C ILE A 315 -4.52 -13.80 6.57
N PRO A 316 -3.81 -12.70 6.86
CA PRO A 316 -3.12 -12.50 8.12
C PRO A 316 -4.09 -12.06 9.23
N TYR A 317 -3.75 -12.39 10.47
CA TYR A 317 -4.28 -11.69 11.64
C TYR A 317 -3.68 -10.27 11.72
N TRP A 318 -4.36 -9.34 12.39
CA TRP A 318 -3.98 -7.92 12.38
C TRP A 318 -2.57 -7.62 12.91
N ASP A 319 -2.07 -8.44 13.86
CA ASP A 319 -0.72 -8.35 14.42
C ASP A 319 -0.25 -9.74 14.85
N THR A 320 1.00 -10.11 14.50
CA THR A 320 1.55 -11.43 14.74
C THR A 320 1.86 -11.73 16.21
N GLY A 321 1.94 -10.70 17.05
CA GLY A 321 2.22 -10.81 18.48
C GLY A 321 1.06 -10.38 19.36
N ALA A 322 -0.14 -10.20 18.80
CA ALA A 322 -1.32 -9.88 19.60
C ALA A 322 -1.59 -10.92 20.68
N PRO A 323 -2.02 -10.53 21.90
CA PRO A 323 -2.07 -11.43 23.06
C PRO A 323 -2.93 -12.67 22.84
N GLY A 324 -4.04 -12.53 22.12
CA GLY A 324 -4.96 -13.62 21.84
C GLY A 324 -4.49 -14.61 20.79
N MET A 325 -3.41 -14.31 20.04
CA MET A 325 -2.88 -15.25 19.03
C MET A 325 -2.55 -16.63 19.61
N ARG A 326 -2.10 -16.71 20.87
CA ARG A 326 -1.81 -17.95 21.57
C ARG A 326 -3.05 -18.80 21.90
N ASP A 327 -4.22 -18.16 21.91
CA ASP A 327 -5.50 -18.79 22.24
C ASP A 327 -6.25 -19.26 20.97
N LEU A 328 -5.69 -18.97 19.80
CA LEU A 328 -6.14 -19.50 18.52
C LEU A 328 -5.56 -20.90 18.29
N ASP A 329 -6.39 -21.82 17.83
CA ASP A 329 -5.96 -23.18 17.50
C ASP A 329 -5.26 -23.19 16.12
N ASP A 330 -3.93 -23.29 16.13
CA ASP A 330 -3.06 -23.32 14.96
C ASP A 330 -3.33 -22.19 13.93
N PRO A 331 -3.08 -20.91 14.31
CA PRO A 331 -3.46 -19.75 13.49
C PRO A 331 -2.76 -19.69 12.12
N TYR A 332 -1.68 -20.42 11.94
CA TYR A 332 -0.90 -20.44 10.69
C TYR A 332 -1.08 -21.72 9.87
N GLY A 333 -1.44 -22.85 10.50
CA GLY A 333 -1.68 -24.11 9.79
C GLY A 333 -3.12 -24.29 9.30
N ARG A 334 -4.08 -23.52 9.82
CA ARG A 334 -5.50 -23.55 9.44
C ARG A 334 -5.89 -22.33 8.61
N PRO A 335 -7.01 -22.40 7.86
CA PRO A 335 -7.60 -21.22 7.22
C PRO A 335 -7.98 -20.17 8.27
N SER A 336 -7.89 -18.92 7.87
CA SER A 336 -8.27 -17.77 8.69
C SER A 336 -9.71 -17.86 9.19
N GLN A 337 -9.94 -17.33 10.40
CA GLN A 337 -11.24 -17.38 11.08
C GLN A 337 -11.69 -15.96 11.43
N PRO A 338 -12.24 -15.20 10.46
CA PRO A 338 -12.57 -13.79 10.69
C PRO A 338 -13.64 -13.56 11.74
N GLU A 339 -14.55 -14.54 11.97
CA GLU A 339 -15.61 -14.43 12.97
C GLU A 339 -15.21 -14.99 14.36
N ASN A 340 -13.91 -15.25 14.60
CA ASN A 340 -13.46 -15.68 15.92
C ASN A 340 -13.58 -14.55 16.96
N ASP A 341 -13.73 -14.94 18.23
CA ASP A 341 -13.86 -13.99 19.35
C ASP A 341 -12.53 -13.70 20.07
N VAL A 342 -11.38 -14.06 19.47
CA VAL A 342 -10.04 -13.96 20.07
C VAL A 342 -9.25 -12.81 19.47
N GLU A 343 -8.86 -12.89 18.17
CA GLU A 343 -8.13 -11.84 17.47
C GLU A 343 -8.63 -11.68 16.03
N PRO A 344 -8.85 -10.46 15.56
CA PRO A 344 -9.37 -10.24 14.20
C PRO A 344 -8.30 -10.51 13.14
N VAL A 345 -8.75 -10.93 11.97
CA VAL A 345 -7.93 -10.92 10.74
C VAL A 345 -7.90 -9.52 10.13
N ASP A 346 -6.96 -9.25 9.20
CA ASP A 346 -6.95 -8.02 8.39
C ASP A 346 -6.86 -8.35 6.90
N SER A 347 -8.00 -8.39 6.23
CA SER A 347 -8.09 -8.63 4.80
C SER A 347 -7.47 -7.51 3.96
N SER A 348 -7.40 -6.28 4.49
CA SER A 348 -6.70 -5.18 3.83
C SER A 348 -5.20 -5.41 3.75
N ALA A 349 -4.60 -5.96 4.82
CA ALA A 349 -3.20 -6.38 4.81
C ALA A 349 -2.96 -7.48 3.78
N ALA A 350 -3.90 -8.43 3.63
CA ALA A 350 -3.83 -9.46 2.58
C ALA A 350 -3.82 -8.86 1.18
N ALA A 351 -4.73 -7.93 0.87
CA ALA A 351 -4.83 -7.31 -0.46
C ALA A 351 -3.57 -6.52 -0.83
N ILE A 352 -2.99 -5.81 0.12
CA ILE A 352 -1.75 -5.04 -0.07
C ILE A 352 -0.55 -5.99 -0.20
N GLY A 353 -0.44 -6.97 0.71
CA GLY A 353 0.67 -7.93 0.74
C GLY A 353 0.73 -8.80 -0.51
N ALA A 354 -0.43 -9.21 -1.04
CA ALA A 354 -0.52 -9.97 -2.29
C ALA A 354 0.07 -9.21 -3.49
N GLN A 355 -0.14 -7.89 -3.57
CA GLN A 355 0.53 -7.08 -4.60
C GLN A 355 2.05 -7.09 -4.43
N GLY A 356 2.54 -6.93 -3.20
CA GLY A 356 3.97 -7.01 -2.91
C GLY A 356 4.56 -8.35 -3.34
N LEU A 357 3.89 -9.46 -3.04
CA LEU A 357 4.29 -10.81 -3.46
C LEU A 357 4.32 -10.95 -4.98
N LEU A 358 3.27 -10.55 -5.68
CA LEU A 358 3.19 -10.64 -7.15
C LEU A 358 4.28 -9.81 -7.83
N ARG A 359 4.47 -8.55 -7.40
CA ARG A 359 5.48 -7.65 -7.97
C ARG A 359 6.90 -8.13 -7.69
N TYR A 360 7.18 -8.51 -6.45
CA TYR A 360 8.49 -9.04 -6.10
C TYR A 360 8.82 -10.32 -6.89
N GLY A 361 7.86 -11.23 -7.01
CA GLY A 361 8.02 -12.43 -7.82
C GLY A 361 8.24 -12.14 -9.30
N ALA A 362 7.49 -11.19 -9.87
CA ALA A 362 7.65 -10.76 -11.27
C ALA A 362 9.00 -10.09 -11.50
N TRP A 363 9.44 -9.20 -10.61
CA TRP A 363 10.75 -8.55 -10.68
C TRP A 363 11.88 -9.58 -10.62
N ARG A 364 11.81 -10.58 -9.72
CA ARG A 364 12.81 -11.67 -9.67
C ARG A 364 12.92 -12.41 -10.98
N GLN A 365 11.79 -12.79 -11.59
CA GLN A 365 11.77 -13.47 -12.88
C GLN A 365 12.35 -12.59 -14.00
N ALA A 366 11.94 -11.32 -14.08
CA ALA A 366 12.44 -10.39 -15.08
C ALA A 366 13.95 -10.11 -14.95
N SER A 367 14.49 -10.15 -13.73
CA SER A 367 15.91 -9.97 -13.42
C SER A 367 16.74 -11.27 -13.49
N GLY A 368 16.14 -12.38 -13.92
CA GLY A 368 16.83 -13.69 -14.01
C GLY A 368 17.16 -14.33 -12.65
N ARG A 369 16.49 -13.93 -11.57
CA ARG A 369 16.67 -14.47 -10.22
C ARG A 369 15.72 -15.63 -9.96
N GLU A 370 16.22 -16.69 -9.34
CA GLU A 370 15.43 -17.88 -9.01
C GLU A 370 14.38 -17.62 -7.91
N GLY A 371 13.37 -18.49 -7.82
CA GLY A 371 12.36 -18.50 -6.74
C GLY A 371 11.26 -17.45 -6.87
N GLY A 372 11.19 -16.67 -7.95
CA GLY A 372 10.14 -15.69 -8.18
C GLY A 372 8.74 -16.32 -8.24
N GLU A 373 8.64 -17.54 -8.73
CA GLU A 373 7.36 -18.25 -8.86
C GLU A 373 6.68 -18.49 -7.50
N ARG A 374 7.44 -18.84 -6.46
CA ARG A 374 6.88 -19.02 -5.09
C ARG A 374 6.10 -17.79 -4.62
N TYR A 375 6.62 -16.60 -4.85
CA TYR A 375 5.98 -15.36 -4.44
C TYR A 375 4.76 -15.05 -5.31
N ARG A 376 4.84 -15.27 -6.61
CA ARG A 376 3.70 -15.12 -7.51
C ARG A 376 2.54 -16.04 -7.13
N GLN A 377 2.81 -17.32 -6.90
CA GLN A 377 1.80 -18.29 -6.48
C GLN A 377 1.20 -17.94 -5.11
N ALA A 378 2.01 -17.44 -4.18
CA ALA A 378 1.51 -16.95 -2.90
C ALA A 378 0.53 -15.78 -3.09
N GLY A 379 0.87 -14.80 -3.92
CA GLY A 379 -0.01 -13.66 -4.22
C GLY A 379 -1.32 -14.07 -4.89
N LEU A 380 -1.28 -15.02 -5.84
CA LEU A 380 -2.47 -15.57 -6.50
C LEU A 380 -3.35 -16.34 -5.50
N THR A 381 -2.74 -17.10 -4.59
CA THR A 381 -3.47 -17.82 -3.53
C THR A 381 -4.24 -16.85 -2.63
N VAL A 382 -3.60 -15.75 -2.21
CA VAL A 382 -4.26 -14.69 -1.42
C VAL A 382 -5.44 -14.08 -2.19
N LEU A 383 -5.24 -13.71 -3.45
CA LEU A 383 -6.32 -13.14 -4.27
C LEU A 383 -7.49 -14.12 -4.42
N LYS A 384 -7.21 -15.42 -4.65
CA LYS A 384 -8.25 -16.46 -4.71
C LYS A 384 -9.12 -16.46 -3.44
N THR A 385 -8.50 -16.35 -2.27
CA THR A 385 -9.21 -16.28 -0.98
C THR A 385 -10.03 -15.00 -0.86
N LEU A 386 -9.47 -13.84 -1.18
CA LEU A 386 -10.15 -12.55 -1.11
C LEU A 386 -11.36 -12.45 -2.05
N LEU A 387 -11.36 -13.19 -3.16
CA LEU A 387 -12.48 -13.26 -4.09
C LEU A 387 -13.56 -14.27 -3.69
N SER A 388 -13.38 -15.01 -2.60
CA SER A 388 -14.39 -15.95 -2.08
C SER A 388 -15.54 -15.19 -1.40
N ASP A 389 -16.71 -15.83 -1.32
CA ASP A 389 -17.92 -15.28 -0.68
C ASP A 389 -17.72 -14.93 0.81
N ARG A 390 -16.67 -15.44 1.44
CA ARG A 390 -16.32 -15.11 2.82
C ARG A 390 -15.73 -13.71 2.95
N TYR A 391 -14.98 -13.27 1.96
CA TYR A 391 -14.27 -11.99 1.98
C TYR A 391 -14.85 -10.97 1.02
N LEU A 392 -15.41 -11.38 -0.11
CA LEU A 392 -16.04 -10.48 -1.07
C LEU A 392 -17.52 -10.24 -0.68
N SER A 393 -17.85 -9.00 -0.37
CA SER A 393 -19.24 -8.62 -0.01
C SER A 393 -20.14 -8.59 -1.22
N HIS A 394 -21.14 -9.47 -1.25
CA HIS A 394 -22.22 -9.48 -2.25
C HIS A 394 -23.49 -8.78 -1.77
N ASP A 395 -23.54 -8.37 -0.50
CA ASP A 395 -24.67 -7.64 0.06
C ASP A 395 -24.78 -6.25 -0.59
N PRO A 396 -25.87 -5.94 -1.29
CA PRO A 396 -26.08 -4.65 -1.94
C PRO A 396 -26.22 -3.49 -0.93
N ASP A 397 -26.59 -3.80 0.30
CA ASP A 397 -26.73 -2.81 1.36
C ASP A 397 -25.41 -2.53 2.09
N HIS A 398 -24.41 -3.38 1.97
CA HIS A 398 -23.08 -3.16 2.50
C HIS A 398 -22.20 -2.41 1.50
N GLN A 399 -21.71 -1.22 1.85
CA GLN A 399 -20.90 -0.38 0.93
C GLN A 399 -19.45 -0.86 0.73
N GLY A 400 -18.90 -1.62 1.69
CA GLY A 400 -17.57 -2.18 1.57
C GLY A 400 -17.50 -3.33 0.58
N LEU A 401 -16.35 -3.49 -0.08
CA LEU A 401 -16.07 -4.53 -1.06
C LEU A 401 -15.39 -5.75 -0.43
N VAL A 402 -14.30 -5.54 0.33
CA VAL A 402 -13.57 -6.61 1.03
C VAL A 402 -13.83 -6.56 2.52
N LEU A 403 -14.45 -7.62 3.04
CA LEU A 403 -14.86 -7.74 4.43
C LEU A 403 -13.70 -8.15 5.35
N HIS A 404 -13.86 -7.92 6.64
CA HIS A 404 -12.91 -8.30 7.70
C HIS A 404 -11.59 -7.54 7.64
N SER A 405 -11.62 -6.28 7.19
CA SER A 405 -10.51 -5.35 7.31
C SER A 405 -10.47 -4.70 8.69
N GLN A 406 -9.27 -4.34 9.16
CA GLN A 406 -9.07 -3.64 10.43
C GLN A 406 -8.60 -2.20 10.19
N TYR A 407 -9.09 -1.26 11.00
CA TYR A 407 -8.61 0.12 10.95
C TYR A 407 -7.54 0.37 12.03
N HIS A 408 -7.95 0.46 13.29
CA HIS A 408 -7.04 0.86 14.37
C HIS A 408 -7.41 0.16 15.69
N ARG A 409 -6.98 -1.09 15.79
CA ARG A 409 -7.29 -1.93 16.95
C ARG A 409 -6.88 -1.33 18.30
N PRO A 410 -5.66 -0.75 18.46
CA PRO A 410 -5.25 -0.17 19.74
C PRO A 410 -6.13 0.97 20.25
N ASN A 411 -6.71 1.76 19.34
CA ASN A 411 -7.61 2.85 19.70
C ASN A 411 -9.09 2.42 19.79
N GLY A 412 -9.41 1.16 19.51
CA GLY A 412 -10.79 0.66 19.52
C GLY A 412 -11.70 1.36 18.49
N TRP A 413 -11.14 1.76 17.33
CA TRP A 413 -11.91 2.47 16.30
C TRP A 413 -12.70 1.55 15.38
N ASP A 414 -12.37 0.27 15.39
CA ASP A 414 -13.06 -0.74 14.59
C ASP A 414 -14.43 -1.07 15.17
N TYR A 415 -15.40 -1.26 14.29
CA TYR A 415 -16.75 -1.63 14.68
C TYR A 415 -16.80 -3.10 15.11
N VAL A 416 -17.36 -3.36 16.29
CA VAL A 416 -17.63 -4.70 16.80
C VAL A 416 -19.13 -4.97 16.65
N PRO A 417 -19.54 -5.94 15.81
CA PRO A 417 -20.95 -6.26 15.64
C PRO A 417 -21.60 -6.75 16.93
N PRO A 418 -22.91 -6.51 17.12
CA PRO A 418 -23.63 -6.99 18.29
C PRO A 418 -23.45 -8.50 18.50
N GLY A 419 -23.13 -8.91 19.72
CA GLY A 419 -22.91 -10.31 20.10
C GLY A 419 -21.51 -10.85 19.76
N ARG A 420 -20.63 -10.05 19.14
CA ARG A 420 -19.22 -10.39 18.91
C ARG A 420 -18.31 -9.74 19.96
N LYS A 421 -17.11 -10.29 20.12
CA LYS A 421 -16.05 -9.71 20.97
C LYS A 421 -14.99 -8.98 20.17
N ASN A 422 -14.86 -9.30 18.88
CA ASN A 422 -13.88 -8.71 17.97
C ASN A 422 -14.53 -8.08 16.74
N PRO A 423 -13.87 -7.08 16.13
CA PRO A 423 -14.28 -6.53 14.86
C PRO A 423 -14.26 -7.60 13.76
N CYS A 424 -15.32 -7.67 13.00
CA CYS A 424 -15.44 -8.54 11.81
C CYS A 424 -16.54 -8.03 10.89
N GLY A 425 -16.55 -8.44 9.63
CA GLY A 425 -17.61 -8.13 8.67
C GLY A 425 -17.53 -6.74 8.04
N GLU A 426 -16.62 -5.88 8.49
CA GLU A 426 -16.52 -4.50 8.00
C GLU A 426 -15.34 -4.34 7.02
N ALA A 427 -15.39 -3.27 6.22
CA ALA A 427 -14.41 -2.94 5.21
C ALA A 427 -13.68 -1.64 5.52
N THR A 428 -12.53 -1.44 4.86
CA THR A 428 -11.77 -0.19 4.90
C THR A 428 -11.53 0.33 3.48
N MET A 429 -11.45 1.64 3.30
CA MET A 429 -11.30 2.24 1.97
C MET A 429 -10.00 1.82 1.28
N TRP A 430 -8.90 1.68 2.04
CA TRP A 430 -7.64 1.16 1.49
C TRP A 430 -7.69 -0.32 1.16
N GLY A 431 -8.45 -1.13 1.93
CA GLY A 431 -8.68 -2.54 1.62
C GLY A 431 -9.41 -2.70 0.31
N ASP A 432 -10.50 -1.97 0.13
CA ASP A 432 -11.32 -1.96 -1.08
C ASP A 432 -10.53 -1.49 -2.31
N TYR A 433 -9.74 -0.43 -2.18
CA TYR A 433 -8.89 0.07 -3.26
C TYR A 433 -7.84 -0.96 -3.66
N HIS A 434 -7.15 -1.56 -2.67
CA HIS A 434 -6.05 -2.50 -2.96
C HIS A 434 -6.54 -3.84 -3.48
N LEU A 435 -7.74 -4.28 -3.11
CA LEU A 435 -8.37 -5.43 -3.79
C LEU A 435 -8.63 -5.11 -5.28
N ARG A 436 -9.12 -3.91 -5.61
CA ARG A 436 -9.31 -3.47 -7.01
C ARG A 436 -8.00 -3.39 -7.77
N GLU A 437 -6.97 -2.80 -7.18
CA GLU A 437 -5.65 -2.66 -7.81
C GLU A 437 -4.99 -4.04 -8.02
N LEU A 438 -5.10 -4.94 -7.04
CA LEU A 438 -4.64 -6.32 -7.13
C LEU A 438 -5.38 -7.11 -8.21
N ALA A 439 -6.71 -7.01 -8.26
CA ALA A 439 -7.54 -7.67 -9.26
C ALA A 439 -7.23 -7.17 -10.68
N LEU A 440 -7.05 -5.85 -10.84
CA LEU A 440 -6.66 -5.26 -12.12
C LEU A 440 -5.27 -5.76 -12.58
N TYR A 441 -4.30 -5.83 -11.64
CA TYR A 441 -2.97 -6.37 -11.94
C TYR A 441 -3.06 -7.80 -12.49
N VAL A 442 -3.80 -8.67 -11.79
CA VAL A 442 -3.93 -10.08 -12.18
C VAL A 442 -4.75 -10.24 -13.47
N GLN A 443 -5.80 -9.44 -13.65
CA GLN A 443 -6.57 -9.39 -14.90
C GLN A 443 -5.70 -9.04 -16.10
N ARG A 444 -4.88 -7.99 -15.98
CA ARG A 444 -3.95 -7.57 -17.05
C ARG A 444 -2.93 -8.66 -17.37
N VAL A 445 -2.39 -9.34 -16.36
CA VAL A 445 -1.49 -10.50 -16.58
C VAL A 445 -2.20 -11.62 -17.33
N ALA A 446 -3.43 -11.97 -16.93
CA ALA A 446 -4.20 -13.04 -17.56
C ALA A 446 -4.61 -12.72 -19.00
N GLU A 447 -4.86 -11.46 -19.31
CA GLU A 447 -5.30 -10.97 -20.62
C GLU A 447 -4.12 -10.48 -21.49
N ASN A 448 -2.86 -10.64 -21.04
CA ASN A 448 -1.64 -10.14 -21.68
C ASN A 448 -1.70 -8.63 -21.97
N GLY A 449 -2.34 -7.89 -21.06
CA GLY A 449 -2.44 -6.44 -21.11
C GLY A 449 -1.15 -5.72 -20.66
N PRO A 450 -1.13 -4.37 -20.69
CA PRO A 450 -0.01 -3.58 -20.22
C PRO A 450 0.30 -3.84 -18.75
N TYR A 451 1.59 -3.90 -18.41
CA TYR A 451 2.01 -4.03 -17.01
C TYR A 451 1.54 -2.84 -16.17
N LEU A 452 0.93 -3.11 -15.02
CA LEU A 452 0.41 -2.07 -14.14
C LEU A 452 1.56 -1.41 -13.36
N THR A 453 2.08 -0.32 -13.90
CA THR A 453 3.15 0.49 -13.27
C THR A 453 2.84 1.97 -13.36
N PHE A 454 3.35 2.75 -12.37
CA PHE A 454 3.24 4.22 -12.34
C PHE A 454 4.51 4.91 -12.84
N PHE A 455 5.55 4.14 -13.15
CA PHE A 455 6.88 4.64 -13.53
C PHE A 455 7.15 4.62 -15.04
N ALA A 456 6.21 4.19 -15.85
CA ALA A 456 6.29 4.32 -17.29
C ALA A 456 6.26 5.81 -17.68
N SER A 457 7.07 6.17 -18.65
CA SER A 457 7.21 7.53 -19.19
C SER A 457 5.97 7.97 -19.94
#